data_13c540acc3b2636ebae0548be73a000b
#
_entry.id   13c540acc3b2636ebae0548be73a000b
#
_cell.length_a   1.000
_cell.length_b   1.000
_cell.length_c   1.000
_cell.angle_alpha   90.00
_cell.angle_beta   90.00
_cell.angle_gamma   90.00
#
_symmetry.space_group_name_H-M   'P 1'
#
loop_
_entity.id
_entity.type
_entity.pdbx_description
1 polymer ?
#
loop_
_entity_poly.entity_id
_entity_poly.type
_entity_poly.pdbx_seq_one_letter_code
_entity_poly.pdbx_strand_id
1 'polypeptide(L)'
;KIEIPAATPNGVRYALQTIKQLLPVAIYGETLSADENWSVPCTTINDAPRFGYRGMHLDVARHFFTLDEVKRILNVMAVHKLNTLHWHLTDDQGWRVEIKKYPRLTEVGSIRNKTMIRKEWDNYDTTPYGGFYTQDELRDMVKYAADLGITIIPEIDLPGHMMAALASYPELGCTGGPYEVSGQWGIRDDVLCVGKEKTFEFIENVLLEIIDIFPSKYIHIGGDECPKIRWEKCPACQARIQKLGLKDDEHGKAEHYLQSYTTERIEKFLNEHGREIIGWDEMLEGGLTTNA
;
A
#
# COMPACT_ATOMS: atom_id res chain seq x y z
N LYS A 1 -15.79 -34.14 22.76
CA LYS A 1 -16.57 -33.40 21.79
C LYS A 1 -16.07 -31.95 21.76
N ILE A 2 -15.80 -31.39 20.59
CA ILE A 2 -15.47 -29.97 20.41
C ILE A 2 -16.69 -29.30 19.79
N GLU A 3 -17.14 -28.22 20.39
CA GLU A 3 -18.22 -27.37 19.87
C GLU A 3 -17.71 -25.95 19.67
N ILE A 4 -18.01 -25.35 18.51
CA ILE A 4 -17.57 -24.00 18.14
C ILE A 4 -18.81 -23.20 17.74
N PRO A 5 -19.57 -22.65 18.70
CA PRO A 5 -20.61 -21.69 18.35
C PRO A 5 -19.97 -20.36 17.94
N ALA A 6 -20.22 -19.91 16.71
CA ALA A 6 -19.71 -18.66 16.19
C ALA A 6 -20.75 -17.97 15.30
N ALA A 7 -20.87 -16.65 15.40
CA ALA A 7 -21.84 -15.87 14.63
C ALA A 7 -21.39 -15.66 13.16
N THR A 8 -20.10 -15.84 12.86
CA THR A 8 -19.53 -15.59 11.54
C THR A 8 -18.50 -16.65 11.15
N PRO A 9 -18.24 -16.87 9.83
CA PRO A 9 -17.15 -17.74 9.39
C PRO A 9 -15.79 -17.36 9.99
N ASN A 10 -15.50 -16.07 10.16
CA ASN A 10 -14.26 -15.61 10.79
C ASN A 10 -14.19 -16.00 12.27
N GLY A 11 -15.31 -15.99 12.99
CA GLY A 11 -15.36 -16.50 14.37
C GLY A 11 -14.95 -17.96 14.46
N VAL A 12 -15.37 -18.79 13.49
CA VAL A 12 -14.93 -20.20 13.40
C VAL A 12 -13.43 -20.28 13.13
N ARG A 13 -12.91 -19.49 12.20
CA ARG A 13 -11.46 -19.44 11.91
C ARG A 13 -10.65 -19.07 13.17
N TYR A 14 -11.09 -18.07 13.93
CA TYR A 14 -10.41 -17.64 15.17
C TYR A 14 -10.46 -18.73 16.24
N ALA A 15 -11.58 -19.43 16.38
CA ALA A 15 -11.68 -20.56 17.31
C ALA A 15 -10.75 -21.71 16.92
N LEU A 16 -10.60 -22.01 15.63
CA LEU A 16 -9.63 -23.00 15.14
C LEU A 16 -8.19 -22.60 15.46
N GLN A 17 -7.84 -21.31 15.36
CA GLN A 17 -6.52 -20.84 15.79
C GLN A 17 -6.32 -20.99 17.29
N THR A 18 -7.35 -20.72 18.10
CA THR A 18 -7.31 -20.95 19.54
C THR A 18 -7.08 -22.43 19.87
N ILE A 19 -7.77 -23.35 19.18
CA ILE A 19 -7.55 -24.81 19.37
C ILE A 19 -6.11 -25.19 19.00
N LYS A 20 -5.57 -24.68 17.89
CA LYS A 20 -4.17 -24.93 17.51
C LYS A 20 -3.18 -24.44 18.57
N GLN A 21 -3.46 -23.30 19.23
CA GLN A 21 -2.62 -22.75 20.30
C GLN A 21 -2.70 -23.56 21.61
N LEU A 22 -3.74 -24.36 21.82
CA LEU A 22 -3.88 -25.25 22.95
C LEU A 22 -3.19 -26.60 22.74
N LEU A 23 -2.86 -26.93 21.49
CA LEU A 23 -2.14 -28.14 21.12
C LEU A 23 -0.62 -27.95 21.26
N PRO A 24 0.16 -29.04 21.31
CA PRO A 24 1.62 -28.94 21.27
C PRO A 24 2.12 -28.14 20.06
N VAL A 25 3.24 -27.44 20.22
CA VAL A 25 3.84 -26.60 19.16
C VAL A 25 4.12 -27.39 17.86
N ALA A 26 4.30 -28.70 17.97
CA ALA A 26 4.43 -29.60 16.83
C ALA A 26 3.27 -29.53 15.81
N ILE A 27 2.09 -28.96 16.17
CA ILE A 27 0.97 -28.72 15.24
C ILE A 27 1.35 -27.77 14.09
N TYR A 28 2.39 -26.96 14.26
CA TYR A 28 2.91 -26.04 13.24
C TYR A 28 4.11 -26.64 12.47
N GLY A 29 4.53 -27.86 12.82
CA GLY A 29 5.63 -28.55 12.15
C GLY A 29 5.20 -29.15 10.81
N GLU A 30 6.17 -29.34 9.91
CA GLU A 30 5.96 -29.97 8.60
C GLU A 30 5.94 -31.51 8.67
N THR A 31 6.40 -32.09 9.79
CA THR A 31 6.51 -33.55 9.98
C THR A 31 5.62 -34.02 11.11
N LEU A 32 5.01 -35.20 10.94
CA LEU A 32 4.25 -35.86 11.99
C LEU A 32 5.17 -36.16 13.16
N SER A 33 4.82 -35.68 14.36
CA SER A 33 5.44 -36.05 15.61
C SER A 33 4.63 -37.18 16.25
N ALA A 34 5.18 -38.40 16.26
CA ALA A 34 4.50 -39.59 16.79
C ALA A 34 4.47 -39.63 18.33
N ASP A 35 5.35 -38.85 18.97
CA ASP A 35 5.56 -38.88 20.43
C ASP A 35 4.79 -37.79 21.16
N GLU A 36 4.01 -36.96 20.42
CA GLU A 36 3.26 -35.85 21.00
C GLU A 36 1.90 -36.31 21.55
N ASN A 37 1.55 -35.76 22.70
CA ASN A 37 0.21 -35.92 23.26
C ASN A 37 -0.76 -34.92 22.64
N TRP A 38 -1.46 -35.31 21.59
CA TRP A 38 -2.45 -34.52 20.87
C TRP A 38 -3.76 -34.36 21.67
N SER A 39 -3.67 -33.79 22.86
CA SER A 39 -4.83 -33.54 23.72
C SER A 39 -4.96 -32.06 24.07
N VAL A 40 -6.17 -31.63 24.31
CA VAL A 40 -6.49 -30.28 24.83
C VAL A 40 -7.25 -30.43 26.15
N PRO A 41 -7.05 -29.54 27.12
CA PRO A 41 -7.80 -29.57 28.38
C PRO A 41 -9.29 -29.38 28.12
N CYS A 42 -10.14 -30.01 28.93
CA CYS A 42 -11.56 -29.71 28.95
C CYS A 42 -11.77 -28.29 29.49
N THR A 43 -12.21 -27.39 28.64
CA THR A 43 -12.37 -25.98 28.98
C THR A 43 -13.48 -25.33 28.15
N THR A 44 -13.96 -24.19 28.61
CA THR A 44 -14.85 -23.31 27.87
C THR A 44 -14.13 -21.97 27.64
N ILE A 45 -14.05 -21.54 26.40
CA ILE A 45 -13.41 -20.27 26.01
C ILE A 45 -14.45 -19.39 25.38
N ASN A 46 -14.67 -18.19 25.93
CA ASN A 46 -15.44 -17.12 25.34
C ASN A 46 -14.47 -16.04 24.85
N ASP A 47 -14.39 -15.85 23.54
CA ASP A 47 -13.44 -14.93 22.92
C ASP A 47 -14.14 -14.07 21.87
N ALA A 48 -13.80 -12.79 21.84
CA ALA A 48 -14.23 -11.84 20.82
C ALA A 48 -13.14 -10.81 20.56
N PRO A 49 -12.94 -10.38 19.30
CA PRO A 49 -12.00 -9.32 19.02
C PRO A 49 -12.39 -8.02 19.71
N ARG A 50 -11.44 -7.39 20.39
CA ARG A 50 -11.63 -6.06 21.01
C ARG A 50 -11.74 -4.96 19.96
N PHE A 51 -10.97 -5.09 18.85
CA PHE A 51 -10.93 -4.13 17.75
C PHE A 51 -11.40 -4.79 16.46
N GLY A 52 -12.19 -4.07 15.67
CA GLY A 52 -12.63 -4.50 14.35
C GLY A 52 -11.47 -4.57 13.35
N TYR A 53 -10.61 -3.55 13.34
CA TYR A 53 -9.39 -3.49 12.53
C TYR A 53 -8.21 -4.04 13.33
N ARG A 54 -7.55 -5.06 12.79
CA ARG A 54 -6.34 -5.68 13.36
C ARG A 54 -5.38 -5.91 12.19
N GLY A 55 -4.64 -4.87 11.85
CA GLY A 55 -3.82 -4.81 10.64
C GLY A 55 -2.34 -5.04 10.88
N MET A 56 -1.68 -5.40 9.79
CA MET A 56 -0.24 -5.39 9.62
C MET A 56 0.09 -4.63 8.34
N HIS A 57 1.11 -3.78 8.37
CA HIS A 57 1.65 -3.11 7.20
C HIS A 57 2.86 -3.87 6.66
N LEU A 58 2.93 -4.03 5.33
CA LEU A 58 4.05 -4.62 4.64
C LEU A 58 4.49 -3.73 3.47
N ASP A 59 5.69 -3.18 3.58
CA ASP A 59 6.35 -2.43 2.51
C ASP A 59 7.14 -3.37 1.61
N VAL A 60 6.69 -3.54 0.37
CA VAL A 60 7.37 -4.33 -0.66
C VAL A 60 8.06 -3.46 -1.71
N ALA A 61 7.89 -2.15 -1.63
CA ALA A 61 8.49 -1.20 -2.55
C ALA A 61 9.97 -0.96 -2.23
N ARG A 62 10.29 -0.69 -0.96
CA ARG A 62 11.68 -0.51 -0.53
C ARG A 62 12.44 -1.83 -0.54
N HIS A 63 11.77 -2.94 -0.20
CA HIS A 63 12.32 -4.29 -0.32
C HIS A 63 11.26 -5.22 -0.92
N PHE A 64 11.57 -5.84 -2.07
CA PHE A 64 10.65 -6.76 -2.74
C PHE A 64 10.59 -8.10 -2.02
N PHE A 65 9.38 -8.56 -1.72
CA PHE A 65 9.11 -9.87 -1.14
C PHE A 65 8.46 -10.78 -2.19
N THR A 66 8.90 -12.02 -2.25
CA THR A 66 8.28 -13.03 -3.12
C THR A 66 6.87 -13.37 -2.63
N LEU A 67 6.04 -13.93 -3.52
CA LEU A 67 4.69 -14.36 -3.14
C LEU A 67 4.68 -15.39 -2.02
N ASP A 68 5.69 -16.28 -1.96
CA ASP A 68 5.79 -17.26 -0.89
C ASP A 68 6.10 -16.60 0.47
N GLU A 69 6.92 -15.55 0.47
CA GLU A 69 7.17 -14.76 1.69
C GLU A 69 5.92 -14.03 2.15
N VAL A 70 5.17 -13.43 1.22
CA VAL A 70 3.89 -12.78 1.55
C VAL A 70 2.87 -13.79 2.09
N LYS A 71 2.78 -15.00 1.51
CA LYS A 71 1.92 -16.08 2.04
C LYS A 71 2.34 -16.50 3.46
N ARG A 72 3.64 -16.57 3.75
CA ARG A 72 4.11 -16.85 5.12
C ARG A 72 3.67 -15.78 6.09
N ILE A 73 3.76 -14.50 5.72
CA ILE A 73 3.28 -13.37 6.52
C ILE A 73 1.77 -13.50 6.76
N LEU A 74 0.96 -13.76 5.73
CA LEU A 74 -0.48 -13.96 5.85
C LEU A 74 -0.83 -15.13 6.80
N ASN A 75 -0.09 -16.23 6.73
CA ASN A 75 -0.26 -17.36 7.66
C ASN A 75 0.03 -16.97 9.10
N VAL A 76 1.11 -16.22 9.34
CA VAL A 76 1.43 -15.70 10.69
C VAL A 76 0.34 -14.74 11.17
N MET A 77 -0.15 -13.84 10.30
CA MET A 77 -1.28 -12.97 10.62
C MET A 77 -2.53 -13.76 11.03
N ALA A 78 -2.85 -14.82 10.29
CA ALA A 78 -3.99 -15.68 10.59
C ALA A 78 -3.86 -16.36 11.97
N VAL A 79 -2.67 -16.87 12.32
CA VAL A 79 -2.39 -17.45 13.65
C VAL A 79 -2.64 -16.44 14.76
N HIS A 80 -2.29 -15.17 14.53
CA HIS A 80 -2.50 -14.07 15.48
C HIS A 80 -3.87 -13.41 15.37
N LYS A 81 -4.79 -13.97 14.57
CA LYS A 81 -6.15 -13.45 14.37
C LYS A 81 -6.19 -12.02 13.84
N LEU A 82 -5.14 -11.59 13.10
CA LEU A 82 -5.16 -10.35 12.35
C LEU A 82 -6.07 -10.52 11.13
N ASN A 83 -6.70 -9.43 10.70
CA ASN A 83 -7.72 -9.48 9.63
C ASN A 83 -7.49 -8.51 8.48
N THR A 84 -6.41 -7.74 8.51
CA THR A 84 -6.13 -6.73 7.49
C THR A 84 -4.64 -6.67 7.18
N LEU A 85 -4.28 -6.85 5.91
CA LEU A 85 -2.95 -6.56 5.41
C LEU A 85 -2.99 -5.23 4.65
N HIS A 86 -2.27 -4.23 5.13
CA HIS A 86 -1.97 -3.02 4.41
C HIS A 86 -0.71 -3.29 3.56
N TRP A 87 -0.87 -3.36 2.24
CA TRP A 87 0.18 -3.75 1.31
C TRP A 87 0.69 -2.54 0.54
N HIS A 88 1.84 -2.01 0.94
CA HIS A 88 2.49 -0.85 0.33
C HIS A 88 3.24 -1.29 -0.93
N LEU A 89 2.60 -1.07 -2.08
CA LEU A 89 3.00 -1.64 -3.37
C LEU A 89 3.89 -0.72 -4.20
N THR A 90 3.90 0.58 -3.93
CA THR A 90 4.61 1.56 -4.76
C THR A 90 5.29 2.62 -3.93
N ASP A 91 6.51 2.98 -4.32
CA ASP A 91 7.30 4.03 -3.68
C ASP A 91 8.44 4.48 -4.61
N ASP A 92 9.28 5.40 -4.15
CA ASP A 92 10.45 5.92 -4.88
C ASP A 92 11.41 4.81 -5.33
N GLN A 93 11.53 3.73 -4.55
CA GLN A 93 12.51 2.66 -4.75
C GLN A 93 11.99 1.50 -5.58
N GLY A 94 10.69 1.51 -5.92
CA GLY A 94 10.14 0.48 -6.78
C GLY A 94 8.61 0.52 -6.91
N TRP A 95 8.15 0.19 -8.09
CA TRP A 95 6.76 -0.04 -8.44
C TRP A 95 6.50 -1.54 -8.55
N ARG A 96 5.61 -2.12 -7.73
CA ARG A 96 5.48 -3.57 -7.58
C ARG A 96 4.20 -4.18 -8.16
N VAL A 97 3.33 -3.39 -8.74
CA VAL A 97 2.04 -3.86 -9.29
C VAL A 97 1.99 -3.66 -10.80
N GLU A 98 1.66 -4.72 -11.54
CA GLU A 98 1.42 -4.63 -12.98
C GLU A 98 0.19 -3.75 -13.26
N ILE A 99 0.38 -2.73 -14.11
CA ILE A 99 -0.68 -1.88 -14.66
C ILE A 99 -0.63 -2.04 -16.18
N LYS A 100 -1.60 -2.74 -16.75
CA LYS A 100 -1.60 -3.10 -18.17
C LYS A 100 -1.63 -1.89 -19.09
N LYS A 101 -2.31 -0.82 -18.67
CA LYS A 101 -2.35 0.44 -19.40
C LYS A 101 -1.00 1.18 -19.38
N TYR A 102 -0.18 0.92 -18.37
CA TYR A 102 1.11 1.59 -18.19
C TYR A 102 2.25 0.57 -17.97
N PRO A 103 2.62 -0.24 -18.99
CA PRO A 103 3.55 -1.36 -18.82
C PRO A 103 4.94 -0.93 -18.36
N ARG A 104 5.39 0.28 -18.70
CA ARG A 104 6.69 0.79 -18.24
C ARG A 104 6.80 0.93 -16.72
N LEU A 105 5.68 0.99 -15.99
CA LEU A 105 5.72 1.00 -14.53
C LEU A 105 6.42 -0.25 -13.96
N THR A 106 6.27 -1.40 -14.61
CA THR A 106 6.96 -2.63 -14.22
C THR A 106 8.21 -2.89 -15.04
N GLU A 107 8.26 -2.50 -16.32
CA GLU A 107 9.46 -2.65 -17.14
C GLU A 107 10.64 -1.78 -16.68
N VAL A 108 10.35 -0.58 -16.18
CA VAL A 108 11.35 0.39 -15.71
C VAL A 108 11.24 0.59 -14.20
N GLY A 109 10.05 0.89 -13.71
CA GLY A 109 9.81 1.30 -12.32
C GLY A 109 10.01 0.18 -11.30
N SER A 110 10.00 -1.09 -11.70
CA SER A 110 10.17 -2.20 -10.78
C SER A 110 11.64 -2.50 -10.41
N ILE A 111 12.60 -1.89 -11.11
CA ILE A 111 14.03 -2.21 -10.95
C ILE A 111 14.81 -0.92 -10.66
N ARG A 112 15.60 -0.93 -9.58
CA ARG A 112 16.61 0.09 -9.30
C ARG A 112 18.00 -0.43 -9.58
N ASN A 113 18.90 0.43 -10.09
CA ASN A 113 20.24 0.03 -10.49
C ASN A 113 21.25 -0.03 -9.34
N LYS A 114 20.92 0.57 -8.21
CA LYS A 114 21.75 0.63 -7.01
C LYS A 114 20.89 0.69 -5.76
N THR A 115 21.44 0.25 -4.64
CA THR A 115 20.80 0.36 -3.32
C THR A 115 21.79 0.94 -2.31
N MET A 116 21.39 1.99 -1.61
CA MET A 116 22.19 2.58 -0.54
C MET A 116 22.41 1.58 0.58
N ILE A 117 23.68 1.48 1.05
CA ILE A 117 24.05 0.60 2.15
C ILE A 117 24.00 1.42 3.46
N ARG A 118 23.24 0.93 4.44
CA ARG A 118 23.21 1.46 5.83
C ARG A 118 22.92 2.97 5.97
N LYS A 119 22.23 3.59 5.04
CA LYS A 119 22.04 5.05 5.00
C LYS A 119 23.33 5.87 4.85
N GLU A 120 24.36 5.27 4.28
CA GLU A 120 25.62 5.95 3.94
C GLU A 120 25.51 6.55 2.54
N TRP A 121 25.40 7.88 2.44
CA TRP A 121 25.01 8.60 1.22
C TRP A 121 25.89 8.34 -0.01
N ASP A 122 27.15 7.95 0.17
CA ASP A 122 28.11 7.68 -0.91
C ASP A 122 28.42 6.19 -1.07
N ASN A 123 27.71 5.31 -0.33
CA ASN A 123 27.98 3.87 -0.32
C ASN A 123 26.78 3.09 -0.91
N TYR A 124 26.99 2.45 -2.05
CA TYR A 124 25.95 1.74 -2.77
C TYR A 124 26.38 0.31 -3.13
N ASP A 125 25.46 -0.63 -2.95
CA ASP A 125 25.45 -1.87 -3.73
C ASP A 125 24.94 -1.52 -5.13
N THR A 126 25.74 -1.80 -6.14
CA THR A 126 25.42 -1.52 -7.55
C THR A 126 24.77 -2.72 -8.26
N THR A 127 24.36 -3.73 -7.53
CA THR A 127 23.58 -4.83 -8.07
C THR A 127 22.16 -4.37 -8.36
N PRO A 128 21.65 -4.53 -9.60
CA PRO A 128 20.25 -4.23 -9.90
C PRO A 128 19.32 -5.05 -9.00
N TYR A 129 18.32 -4.38 -8.43
CA TYR A 129 17.40 -4.99 -7.48
C TYR A 129 15.96 -4.61 -7.80
N GLY A 130 15.06 -5.59 -7.77
CA GLY A 130 13.66 -5.33 -7.99
C GLY A 130 12.82 -6.58 -8.20
N GLY A 131 11.62 -6.37 -8.68
CA GLY A 131 10.58 -7.36 -8.92
C GLY A 131 9.22 -6.69 -8.91
N PHE A 132 8.20 -7.39 -9.37
CA PHE A 132 6.83 -6.95 -9.34
C PHE A 132 5.89 -8.16 -9.32
N TYR A 133 4.63 -7.92 -9.06
CA TYR A 133 3.56 -8.91 -9.12
C TYR A 133 2.68 -8.65 -10.34
N THR A 134 2.36 -9.69 -11.08
CA THR A 134 1.35 -9.64 -12.14
C THR A 134 -0.04 -9.51 -11.53
N GLN A 135 -1.00 -9.01 -12.30
CA GLN A 135 -2.37 -8.88 -11.83
C GLN A 135 -3.00 -10.23 -11.44
N ASP A 136 -2.66 -11.31 -12.15
CA ASP A 136 -3.15 -12.64 -11.84
C ASP A 136 -2.58 -13.17 -10.52
N GLU A 137 -1.28 -12.94 -10.28
CA GLU A 137 -0.63 -13.26 -9.00
C GLU A 137 -1.26 -12.48 -7.83
N LEU A 138 -1.59 -11.20 -8.05
CA LEU A 138 -2.26 -10.38 -7.03
C LEU A 138 -3.69 -10.87 -6.75
N ARG A 139 -4.47 -11.26 -7.79
CA ARG A 139 -5.81 -11.84 -7.60
C ARG A 139 -5.75 -13.17 -6.83
N ASP A 140 -4.77 -14.01 -7.13
CA ASP A 140 -4.54 -15.26 -6.39
C ASP A 140 -4.17 -14.99 -4.93
N MET A 141 -3.38 -13.95 -4.67
CA MET A 141 -3.02 -13.56 -3.31
C MET A 141 -4.22 -12.99 -2.54
N VAL A 142 -5.06 -12.18 -3.19
CA VAL A 142 -6.34 -11.69 -2.61
C VAL A 142 -7.23 -12.85 -2.21
N LYS A 143 -7.37 -13.85 -3.08
CA LYS A 143 -8.15 -15.06 -2.77
C LYS A 143 -7.55 -15.84 -1.60
N TYR A 144 -6.24 -16.04 -1.61
CA TYR A 144 -5.52 -16.73 -0.53
C TYR A 144 -5.73 -16.03 0.83
N ALA A 145 -5.60 -14.69 0.86
CA ALA A 145 -5.85 -13.90 2.06
C ALA A 145 -7.31 -14.02 2.54
N ALA A 146 -8.28 -13.97 1.61
CA ALA A 146 -9.71 -14.12 1.92
C ALA A 146 -10.03 -15.48 2.53
N ASP A 147 -9.39 -16.57 2.07
CA ASP A 147 -9.52 -17.91 2.64
C ASP A 147 -9.01 -17.95 4.10
N LEU A 148 -8.05 -17.11 4.46
CA LEU A 148 -7.57 -16.91 5.84
C LEU A 148 -8.43 -15.92 6.65
N GLY A 149 -9.42 -15.27 6.04
CA GLY A 149 -10.23 -14.23 6.67
C GLY A 149 -9.52 -12.87 6.78
N ILE A 150 -8.56 -12.61 5.90
CA ILE A 150 -7.77 -11.38 5.86
C ILE A 150 -8.16 -10.58 4.60
N THR A 151 -8.44 -9.29 4.79
CA THR A 151 -8.64 -8.33 3.70
C THR A 151 -7.31 -7.67 3.37
N ILE A 152 -6.97 -7.56 2.08
CA ILE A 152 -5.82 -6.78 1.63
C ILE A 152 -6.28 -5.38 1.26
N ILE A 153 -5.68 -4.37 1.88
CA ILE A 153 -5.81 -2.95 1.50
C ILE A 153 -4.54 -2.61 0.70
N PRO A 154 -4.65 -2.38 -0.63
CA PRO A 154 -3.50 -1.96 -1.42
C PRO A 154 -3.18 -0.49 -1.17
N GLU A 155 -1.90 -0.15 -1.19
CA GLU A 155 -1.44 1.24 -1.20
C GLU A 155 -0.74 1.56 -2.51
N ILE A 156 -1.19 2.65 -3.13
CA ILE A 156 -0.51 3.36 -4.20
C ILE A 156 -0.21 4.75 -3.66
N ASP A 157 1.02 4.94 -3.23
CA ASP A 157 1.43 6.18 -2.59
C ASP A 157 1.54 7.31 -3.61
N LEU A 158 0.89 8.44 -3.33
CA LEU A 158 0.87 9.63 -4.19
C LEU A 158 0.42 10.88 -3.40
N PRO A 159 0.74 12.10 -3.83
CA PRO A 159 1.50 12.44 -5.04
C PRO A 159 3.02 12.46 -4.85
N GLY A 160 3.52 12.29 -3.61
CA GLY A 160 4.90 12.02 -3.25
C GLY A 160 5.29 10.57 -3.55
N HIS A 161 6.53 10.17 -3.22
CA HIS A 161 7.01 8.79 -3.32
C HIS A 161 6.81 8.12 -4.69
N MET A 162 6.95 8.92 -5.76
CA MET A 162 6.61 8.53 -7.13
C MET A 162 7.80 8.45 -8.09
N MET A 163 9.06 8.40 -7.58
CA MET A 163 10.24 8.33 -8.46
C MET A 163 10.23 7.14 -9.40
N ALA A 164 9.71 5.98 -8.97
CA ALA A 164 9.59 4.81 -9.85
C ALA A 164 8.61 5.06 -11.01
N ALA A 165 7.49 5.74 -10.75
CA ALA A 165 6.54 6.13 -11.79
C ALA A 165 7.11 7.24 -12.68
N LEU A 166 7.81 8.22 -12.13
CA LEU A 166 8.44 9.30 -12.86
C LEU A 166 9.58 8.80 -13.76
N ALA A 167 10.38 7.83 -13.31
CA ALA A 167 11.39 7.17 -14.13
C ALA A 167 10.76 6.44 -15.32
N SER A 168 9.55 5.89 -15.12
CA SER A 168 8.78 5.20 -16.16
C SER A 168 8.12 6.16 -17.15
N TYR A 169 7.55 7.26 -16.67
CA TYR A 169 6.78 8.27 -17.41
C TYR A 169 7.18 9.69 -16.98
N PRO A 170 8.34 10.20 -17.47
CA PRO A 170 8.88 11.48 -17.01
C PRO A 170 7.97 12.69 -17.20
N GLU A 171 7.06 12.62 -18.16
CA GLU A 171 6.09 13.69 -18.42
C GLU A 171 5.09 13.91 -17.27
N LEU A 172 4.97 12.97 -16.33
CA LEU A 172 4.13 13.10 -15.13
C LEU A 172 4.75 14.02 -14.07
N GLY A 173 6.06 14.25 -14.13
CA GLY A 173 6.76 15.15 -13.21
C GLY A 173 6.74 16.62 -13.66
N CYS A 174 7.10 17.50 -12.73
CA CYS A 174 7.13 18.94 -12.99
C CYS A 174 8.26 19.35 -13.95
N THR A 175 9.41 18.70 -13.85
CA THR A 175 10.61 19.02 -14.67
C THR A 175 10.69 18.25 -15.98
N GLY A 176 9.91 17.15 -16.12
CA GLY A 176 9.96 16.29 -17.30
C GLY A 176 11.18 15.36 -17.37
N GLY A 177 11.93 15.27 -16.27
CA GLY A 177 13.06 14.37 -16.14
C GLY A 177 14.40 14.93 -16.65
N PRO A 178 15.42 14.07 -16.81
CA PRO A 178 15.38 12.63 -16.58
C PRO A 178 15.23 12.26 -15.09
N TYR A 179 14.55 11.14 -14.82
CA TYR A 179 14.37 10.58 -13.48
C TYR A 179 14.90 9.15 -13.44
N GLU A 180 15.31 8.72 -12.25
CA GLU A 180 15.76 7.35 -11.98
C GLU A 180 14.92 6.76 -10.83
N VAL A 181 14.73 5.44 -10.85
CA VAL A 181 14.18 4.70 -9.70
C VAL A 181 15.16 4.88 -8.53
N SER A 182 14.68 5.36 -7.40
CA SER A 182 15.55 5.74 -6.28
C SER A 182 16.25 4.52 -5.67
N GLY A 183 17.55 4.61 -5.52
CA GLY A 183 18.33 3.67 -4.72
C GLY A 183 18.58 4.15 -3.29
N GLN A 184 17.97 5.26 -2.89
CA GLN A 184 18.23 5.94 -1.62
C GLN A 184 17.00 5.92 -0.71
N TRP A 185 17.24 5.98 0.58
CA TRP A 185 16.23 6.25 1.60
C TRP A 185 15.91 7.75 1.67
N GLY A 186 14.75 8.05 2.25
CA GLY A 186 14.31 9.41 2.53
C GLY A 186 13.49 10.03 1.40
N ILE A 187 13.04 11.25 1.63
CA ILE A 187 12.11 12.01 0.80
C ILE A 187 12.81 12.50 -0.48
N ARG A 188 12.10 12.45 -1.61
CA ARG A 188 12.56 12.97 -2.90
C ARG A 188 11.79 14.24 -3.27
N ASP A 189 12.51 15.24 -3.80
CA ASP A 189 11.91 16.50 -4.22
C ASP A 189 10.95 16.37 -5.41
N ASP A 190 11.19 15.37 -6.26
CA ASP A 190 10.40 15.15 -7.46
C ASP A 190 9.17 14.32 -7.17
N VAL A 191 8.02 14.92 -7.42
CA VAL A 191 6.67 14.39 -7.15
C VAL A 191 5.80 14.52 -8.40
N LEU A 192 4.62 13.94 -8.41
CA LEU A 192 3.67 14.09 -9.51
C LEU A 192 3.33 15.56 -9.74
N CYS A 193 3.27 15.97 -11.02
CA CYS A 193 2.85 17.31 -11.41
C CYS A 193 1.33 17.41 -11.43
N VAL A 194 0.72 17.78 -10.32
CA VAL A 194 -0.73 17.90 -10.17
C VAL A 194 -1.33 19.14 -10.85
N GLY A 195 -0.51 19.94 -11.52
CA GLY A 195 -0.96 20.99 -12.44
C GLY A 195 -1.50 20.48 -13.78
N LYS A 196 -1.15 19.23 -14.17
CA LYS A 196 -1.51 18.65 -15.48
C LYS A 196 -2.71 17.72 -15.37
N GLU A 197 -3.65 17.79 -16.30
CA GLU A 197 -4.78 16.84 -16.35
C GLU A 197 -4.31 15.41 -16.68
N LYS A 198 -3.27 15.27 -17.48
CA LYS A 198 -2.66 13.97 -17.80
C LYS A 198 -2.21 13.19 -16.54
N THR A 199 -1.80 13.89 -15.49
CA THR A 199 -1.44 13.27 -14.21
C THR A 199 -2.66 12.65 -13.55
N PHE A 200 -3.78 13.32 -13.55
CA PHE A 200 -5.03 12.76 -13.00
C PHE A 200 -5.56 11.61 -13.85
N GLU A 201 -5.49 11.73 -15.19
CA GLU A 201 -5.81 10.61 -16.07
C GLU A 201 -4.94 9.37 -15.77
N PHE A 202 -3.65 9.57 -15.51
CA PHE A 202 -2.76 8.49 -15.10
C PHE A 202 -3.20 7.88 -13.75
N ILE A 203 -3.43 8.70 -12.72
CA ILE A 203 -3.86 8.25 -11.39
C ILE A 203 -5.18 7.46 -11.49
N GLU A 204 -6.18 8.02 -12.14
CA GLU A 204 -7.49 7.41 -12.32
C GLU A 204 -7.41 6.05 -13.04
N ASN A 205 -6.61 5.95 -14.10
CA ASN A 205 -6.40 4.69 -14.81
C ASN A 205 -5.66 3.63 -13.97
N VAL A 206 -4.67 4.03 -13.19
CA VAL A 206 -3.99 3.13 -12.24
C VAL A 206 -4.99 2.62 -11.19
N LEU A 207 -5.74 3.52 -10.59
CA LEU A 207 -6.73 3.16 -9.57
C LEU A 207 -7.85 2.26 -10.12
N LEU A 208 -8.29 2.42 -11.38
CA LEU A 208 -9.24 1.52 -12.01
C LEU A 208 -8.74 0.07 -12.04
N GLU A 209 -7.47 -0.15 -12.40
CA GLU A 209 -6.90 -1.49 -12.39
C GLU A 209 -6.71 -2.03 -10.96
N ILE A 210 -6.36 -1.16 -10.00
CA ILE A 210 -6.24 -1.53 -8.58
C ILE A 210 -7.58 -1.98 -8.00
N ILE A 211 -8.67 -1.25 -8.22
CA ILE A 211 -10.00 -1.62 -7.71
C ILE A 211 -10.60 -2.87 -8.40
N ASP A 212 -10.15 -3.20 -9.60
CA ASP A 212 -10.51 -4.45 -10.27
C ASP A 212 -9.80 -5.66 -9.65
N ILE A 213 -8.57 -5.47 -9.16
CA ILE A 213 -7.78 -6.53 -8.51
C ILE A 213 -8.19 -6.72 -7.05
N PHE A 214 -8.35 -5.61 -6.30
CA PHE A 214 -8.56 -5.63 -4.85
C PHE A 214 -10.01 -5.27 -4.49
N PRO A 215 -10.77 -6.21 -3.90
CA PRO A 215 -12.17 -6.00 -3.55
C PRO A 215 -12.36 -5.22 -2.24
N SER A 216 -11.29 -4.80 -1.57
CA SER A 216 -11.37 -4.06 -0.32
C SER A 216 -12.17 -2.77 -0.45
N LYS A 217 -12.93 -2.44 0.58
CA LYS A 217 -13.66 -1.17 0.66
C LYS A 217 -12.71 0.03 0.57
N TYR A 218 -11.54 -0.10 1.18
CA TYR A 218 -10.55 0.95 1.31
C TYR A 218 -9.41 0.77 0.31
N ILE A 219 -8.97 1.89 -0.26
CA ILE A 219 -7.73 2.01 -1.03
C ILE A 219 -6.85 3.04 -0.30
N HIS A 220 -5.63 2.65 0.03
CA HIS A 220 -4.69 3.56 0.65
C HIS A 220 -3.94 4.33 -0.44
N ILE A 221 -3.94 5.65 -0.34
CA ILE A 221 -3.34 6.54 -1.35
C ILE A 221 -2.05 7.23 -0.87
N GLY A 222 -1.52 6.84 0.29
CA GLY A 222 -0.35 7.47 0.89
C GLY A 222 -0.64 8.89 1.36
N GLY A 223 -0.08 9.87 0.69
CA GLY A 223 -0.29 11.30 0.95
C GLY A 223 0.78 11.93 1.83
N ASP A 224 1.72 11.12 2.33
CA ASP A 224 2.80 11.53 3.20
C ASP A 224 3.97 12.19 2.45
N GLU A 225 4.76 12.92 3.19
CA GLU A 225 6.10 13.42 2.82
C GLU A 225 6.19 14.00 1.39
N CYS A 226 5.15 14.70 0.93
CA CYS A 226 5.11 15.30 -0.40
C CYS A 226 5.75 16.69 -0.40
N PRO A 227 7.01 16.89 -0.87
CA PRO A 227 7.63 18.21 -0.94
C PRO A 227 6.95 19.12 -1.95
N LYS A 228 6.78 20.38 -1.61
CA LYS A 228 6.11 21.38 -2.44
C LYS A 228 7.07 22.15 -3.36
N ILE A 229 8.37 21.97 -3.19
CA ILE A 229 9.43 22.75 -3.87
C ILE A 229 9.34 22.71 -5.41
N ARG A 230 8.88 21.58 -5.98
CA ARG A 230 8.66 21.48 -7.42
C ARG A 230 7.41 22.22 -7.86
N TRP A 231 6.33 22.13 -7.06
CA TRP A 231 5.07 22.82 -7.38
C TRP A 231 5.20 24.34 -7.29
N GLU A 232 5.96 24.86 -6.32
CA GLU A 232 6.24 26.29 -6.18
C GLU A 232 6.85 26.90 -7.46
N LYS A 233 7.61 26.12 -8.23
CA LYS A 233 8.33 26.56 -9.42
C LYS A 233 7.69 26.07 -10.72
N CYS A 234 6.70 25.21 -10.66
CA CYS A 234 6.09 24.60 -11.84
C CYS A 234 5.00 25.49 -12.42
N PRO A 235 5.13 25.98 -13.67
CA PRO A 235 4.09 26.84 -14.27
C PRO A 235 2.72 26.19 -14.31
N ALA A 236 2.64 24.87 -14.54
CA ALA A 236 1.36 24.17 -14.58
C ALA A 236 0.69 24.08 -13.20
N CYS A 237 1.47 23.80 -12.13
CA CYS A 237 0.95 23.78 -10.77
C CYS A 237 0.51 25.18 -10.33
N GLN A 238 1.30 26.22 -10.61
CA GLN A 238 0.97 27.61 -10.30
C GLN A 238 -0.28 28.09 -11.07
N ALA A 239 -0.41 27.71 -12.35
CA ALA A 239 -1.63 28.01 -13.10
C ALA A 239 -2.87 27.33 -12.51
N ARG A 240 -2.75 26.10 -12.01
CA ARG A 240 -3.85 25.42 -11.32
C ARG A 240 -4.21 26.10 -9.99
N ILE A 241 -3.22 26.47 -9.18
CA ILE A 241 -3.40 27.22 -7.94
C ILE A 241 -4.21 28.50 -8.23
N GLN A 242 -3.80 29.28 -9.26
CA GLN A 242 -4.52 30.49 -9.66
C GLN A 242 -5.95 30.19 -10.12
N LYS A 243 -6.14 29.16 -10.95
CA LYS A 243 -7.46 28.76 -11.44
C LYS A 243 -8.41 28.37 -10.32
N LEU A 244 -7.90 27.71 -9.28
CA LEU A 244 -8.66 27.26 -8.10
C LEU A 244 -8.82 28.39 -7.05
N GLY A 245 -8.10 29.50 -7.19
CA GLY A 245 -8.10 30.59 -6.24
C GLY A 245 -7.46 30.28 -4.89
N LEU A 246 -6.55 29.27 -4.87
CA LEU A 246 -5.84 28.87 -3.67
C LEU A 246 -4.83 29.97 -3.27
N LYS A 247 -4.72 30.24 -1.98
CA LYS A 247 -3.87 31.31 -1.44
C LYS A 247 -3.24 30.87 -0.14
N ASP A 248 -2.10 31.44 0.15
CA ASP A 248 -1.47 31.33 1.47
C ASP A 248 -2.36 31.97 2.54
N ASP A 249 -2.43 31.34 3.69
CA ASP A 249 -3.08 31.87 4.88
C ASP A 249 -2.35 31.44 6.16
N GLU A 250 -2.98 31.63 7.33
CA GLU A 250 -2.41 31.26 8.63
C GLU A 250 -2.26 29.75 8.86
N HIS A 251 -2.93 28.91 8.06
CA HIS A 251 -2.93 27.46 8.20
C HIS A 251 -2.00 26.76 7.18
N GLY A 252 -1.65 27.41 6.07
CA GLY A 252 -0.78 26.80 5.08
C GLY A 252 -0.52 27.65 3.84
N LYS A 253 0.35 27.12 2.98
CA LYS A 253 0.61 27.68 1.67
C LYS A 253 -0.35 27.15 0.62
N ALA A 254 -0.47 27.83 -0.50
CA ALA A 254 -1.30 27.44 -1.64
C ALA A 254 -0.98 26.02 -2.16
N GLU A 255 0.27 25.59 -2.05
CA GLU A 255 0.69 24.25 -2.44
C GLU A 255 0.17 23.16 -1.50
N HIS A 256 -0.03 23.42 -0.21
CA HIS A 256 -0.69 22.48 0.70
C HIS A 256 -2.17 22.29 0.30
N TYR A 257 -2.85 23.38 -0.04
CA TYR A 257 -4.23 23.32 -0.56
C TYR A 257 -4.31 22.66 -1.93
N LEU A 258 -3.25 22.73 -2.74
CA LEU A 258 -3.15 22.01 -4.00
C LEU A 258 -3.04 20.48 -3.76
N GLN A 259 -2.37 20.05 -2.69
CA GLN A 259 -2.38 18.63 -2.29
C GLN A 259 -3.76 18.21 -1.83
N SER A 260 -4.44 19.00 -0.99
CA SER A 260 -5.81 18.71 -0.56
C SER A 260 -6.76 18.58 -1.75
N TYR A 261 -6.70 19.50 -2.72
CA TYR A 261 -7.46 19.40 -3.97
C TYR A 261 -7.18 18.09 -4.70
N THR A 262 -5.93 17.63 -4.71
CA THR A 262 -5.54 16.36 -5.34
C THR A 262 -6.18 15.19 -4.60
N THR A 263 -6.10 15.18 -3.28
CA THR A 263 -6.73 14.17 -2.42
C THR A 263 -8.24 14.13 -2.60
N GLU A 264 -8.92 15.29 -2.58
CA GLU A 264 -10.39 15.39 -2.80
C GLU A 264 -10.80 14.84 -4.17
N ARG A 265 -10.03 15.13 -5.21
CA ARG A 265 -10.32 14.62 -6.56
C ARG A 265 -10.21 13.12 -6.63
N ILE A 266 -9.20 12.54 -5.98
CA ILE A 266 -9.00 11.09 -5.91
C ILE A 266 -10.09 10.44 -5.05
N GLU A 267 -10.40 11.02 -3.90
CA GLU A 267 -11.51 10.57 -3.04
C GLU A 267 -12.82 10.50 -3.82
N LYS A 268 -13.18 11.59 -4.48
CA LYS A 268 -14.40 11.65 -5.31
C LYS A 268 -14.41 10.54 -6.35
N PHE A 269 -13.31 10.35 -7.07
CA PHE A 269 -13.18 9.29 -8.07
C PHE A 269 -13.38 7.90 -7.45
N LEU A 270 -12.74 7.60 -6.33
CA LEU A 270 -12.87 6.30 -5.65
C LEU A 270 -14.28 6.10 -5.09
N ASN A 271 -14.91 7.14 -4.53
CA ASN A 271 -16.28 7.09 -4.04
C ASN A 271 -17.29 6.81 -5.16
N GLU A 272 -17.10 7.37 -6.36
CA GLU A 272 -17.91 7.06 -7.56
C GLU A 272 -17.79 5.59 -7.97
N HIS A 273 -16.69 4.91 -7.58
CA HIS A 273 -16.47 3.48 -7.80
C HIS A 273 -16.75 2.62 -6.56
N GLY A 274 -17.44 3.18 -5.55
CA GLY A 274 -17.82 2.45 -4.32
C GLY A 274 -16.67 2.10 -3.39
N ARG A 275 -15.59 2.89 -3.43
CA ARG A 275 -14.43 2.76 -2.56
C ARG A 275 -14.27 3.99 -1.69
N GLU A 276 -13.57 3.85 -0.56
CA GLU A 276 -13.20 4.92 0.35
C GLU A 276 -11.66 5.01 0.42
N ILE A 277 -11.13 6.22 0.66
CA ILE A 277 -9.69 6.40 0.81
C ILE A 277 -9.24 6.18 2.25
N ILE A 278 -7.99 5.77 2.40
CA ILE A 278 -7.16 5.90 3.59
C ILE A 278 -5.87 6.60 3.17
N GLY A 279 -5.27 7.38 4.04
CA GLY A 279 -3.94 7.96 3.82
C GLY A 279 -3.22 8.14 5.14
N TRP A 280 -1.97 8.59 5.05
CA TRP A 280 -1.20 9.03 6.22
C TRP A 280 -1.74 10.38 6.69
N ASP A 281 -1.44 10.76 7.92
CA ASP A 281 -2.02 11.95 8.54
C ASP A 281 -1.61 13.28 7.86
N GLU A 282 -0.52 13.31 7.10
CA GLU A 282 -0.13 14.48 6.30
C GLU A 282 -1.15 14.84 5.20
N MET A 283 -2.02 13.93 4.79
CA MET A 283 -3.12 14.26 3.88
C MET A 283 -4.12 15.27 4.47
N LEU A 284 -4.09 15.45 5.80
CA LEU A 284 -4.91 16.43 6.51
C LEU A 284 -4.34 17.85 6.45
N GLU A 285 -3.07 18.01 6.03
CA GLU A 285 -2.45 19.31 5.81
C GLU A 285 -3.21 20.06 4.70
N GLY A 286 -3.80 21.20 5.03
CA GLY A 286 -4.59 22.01 4.08
C GLY A 286 -6.10 21.74 4.07
N GLY A 287 -6.60 20.88 4.96
CA GLY A 287 -8.05 20.67 5.16
C GLY A 287 -8.44 19.19 5.18
N LEU A 288 -9.54 18.90 5.87
CA LEU A 288 -10.15 17.59 5.93
C LEU A 288 -10.99 17.33 4.68
N THR A 289 -10.79 16.18 4.06
CA THR A 289 -11.81 15.58 3.20
C THR A 289 -12.92 14.98 4.07
N THR A 290 -14.17 15.02 3.61
CA THR A 290 -15.33 14.75 4.47
C THR A 290 -15.53 13.26 4.83
N ASN A 291 -14.81 12.33 4.20
CA ASN A 291 -15.00 10.88 4.35
C ASN A 291 -13.68 10.07 4.40
N ALA A 292 -12.57 10.69 4.69
CA ALA A 292 -11.29 10.00 4.85
C ALA A 292 -11.05 9.52 6.27
#